data_3c1f2a79989a554c905ab93b733abc9a
#
_entry.id   3c1f2a79989a554c905ab93b733abc9a
#
_cell.length_a   1.000
_cell.length_b   1.000
_cell.length_c   1.000
_cell.angle_alpha   90.00
_cell.angle_beta   90.00
_cell.angle_gamma   90.00
#
_symmetry.space_group_name_H-M   'P 1'
#
loop_
_entity.id
_entity.type
_entity.pdbx_description
1 polymer ?
#
loop_
_entity_poly.entity_id
_entity_poly.type
_entity_poly.pdbx_seq_one_letter_code
_entity_poly.pdbx_strand_id
1 'polypeptide(L)'
;MMKVVDMHCDTILKLYDDLHHGKEGSLLENDGHIDLKKMQKGDYLLQNFAMFVDLSENPQPFLKANQLINHYYHEIEKYPELIKPVFCYQDIIDHQQAGIMSSLLTLEEGAVVENDLSLLEHYYRLGVRMITLTWNHVNGIGHPNLSNISCYEDMFKINDHDGLTPFGLQYIKEMERLGIIIDVSHLSDAGFYDVYHHTTKPFVASHSNARQVCGVARNMSDDMILKLASRGGVMGINFCSDFLTTEGTHQTSYVKDMVQHILYTKNLAGIDCIGLGSDFDGIGSKLEMKDASGYQMLYDALIEAGLSIEEIEKIFYKNVLRVYKAVLK
;
A
#
# COMPACT_ATOMS: atom_id res chain seq x y z
N MET A 1 17.93 -7.24 -13.81
CA MET A 1 16.51 -7.00 -13.70
C MET A 1 16.32 -5.74 -12.85
N MET A 2 15.21 -5.00 -12.98
CA MET A 2 14.93 -3.78 -12.21
C MET A 2 14.52 -4.15 -10.78
N LYS A 3 15.11 -3.50 -9.76
CA LYS A 3 14.69 -3.71 -8.36
C LYS A 3 13.24 -3.25 -8.16
N VAL A 4 12.47 -3.96 -7.34
CA VAL A 4 11.06 -3.65 -7.04
C VAL A 4 10.89 -3.35 -5.55
N VAL A 5 10.19 -2.27 -5.24
CA VAL A 5 9.60 -1.97 -3.94
C VAL A 5 8.10 -1.80 -4.13
N ASP A 6 7.32 -2.67 -3.52
CA ASP A 6 5.86 -2.68 -3.61
C ASP A 6 5.26 -2.33 -2.24
N MET A 7 4.41 -1.29 -2.21
CA MET A 7 3.93 -0.70 -0.97
C MET A 7 2.70 -1.40 -0.37
N HIS A 8 2.10 -2.40 -1.06
CA HIS A 8 0.91 -3.06 -0.52
C HIS A 8 0.66 -4.44 -1.09
N CYS A 9 0.39 -5.42 -0.21
CA CYS A 9 -0.22 -6.70 -0.54
C CYS A 9 -0.91 -7.32 0.69
N ASP A 10 -1.91 -8.21 0.46
CA ASP A 10 -2.69 -8.90 1.49
C ASP A 10 -2.32 -10.37 1.67
N THR A 11 -1.15 -10.75 1.23
CA THR A 11 -0.68 -12.13 1.21
C THR A 11 -0.72 -12.81 2.59
N ILE A 12 -0.46 -12.05 3.66
CA ILE A 12 -0.49 -12.64 5.02
C ILE A 12 -1.91 -13.00 5.43
N LEU A 13 -2.92 -12.18 5.11
CA LEU A 13 -4.32 -12.55 5.34
C LEU A 13 -4.69 -13.80 4.54
N LYS A 14 -4.33 -13.84 3.24
CA LYS A 14 -4.57 -15.01 2.39
C LYS A 14 -3.97 -16.29 3.00
N LEU A 15 -2.71 -16.26 3.43
CA LEU A 15 -2.06 -17.44 4.03
C LEU A 15 -2.68 -17.83 5.38
N TYR A 16 -3.08 -16.82 6.18
CA TYR A 16 -3.78 -17.04 7.44
C TYR A 16 -5.13 -17.75 7.21
N ASP A 17 -5.92 -17.29 6.26
CA ASP A 17 -7.22 -17.84 5.94
C ASP A 17 -7.09 -19.24 5.29
N ASP A 18 -6.13 -19.45 4.40
CA ASP A 18 -5.86 -20.74 3.79
C ASP A 18 -5.51 -21.79 4.87
N LEU A 19 -4.67 -21.43 5.86
CA LEU A 19 -4.35 -22.30 6.99
C LEU A 19 -5.60 -22.69 7.79
N HIS A 20 -6.51 -21.73 8.06
CA HIS A 20 -7.74 -21.97 8.81
C HIS A 20 -8.77 -22.79 8.01
N HIS A 21 -8.67 -22.80 6.69
CA HIS A 21 -9.48 -23.65 5.82
C HIS A 21 -8.80 -24.99 5.46
N GLY A 22 -7.67 -25.32 6.12
CA GLY A 22 -6.97 -26.58 5.91
C GLY A 22 -6.24 -26.70 4.57
N LYS A 23 -5.95 -25.58 3.92
CA LYS A 23 -5.12 -25.55 2.71
C LYS A 23 -3.64 -25.50 3.09
N GLU A 24 -2.82 -26.12 2.27
CA GLU A 24 -1.35 -26.03 2.38
C GLU A 24 -0.86 -24.83 1.58
N GLY A 25 0.05 -24.07 2.16
CA GLY A 25 0.71 -22.94 1.53
C GLY A 25 1.68 -22.29 2.53
N SER A 26 2.66 -21.58 1.99
CA SER A 26 3.62 -20.84 2.81
C SER A 26 4.06 -19.58 2.07
N LEU A 27 4.72 -18.69 2.77
CA LEU A 27 5.33 -17.54 2.11
C LEU A 27 6.42 -17.94 1.10
N LEU A 28 7.03 -19.13 1.22
CA LEU A 28 8.01 -19.60 0.23
C LEU A 28 7.37 -19.86 -1.13
N GLU A 29 6.21 -20.53 -1.13
CA GLU A 29 5.50 -20.91 -2.35
C GLU A 29 4.00 -21.09 -2.03
N ASN A 30 3.13 -20.45 -2.80
CA ASN A 30 1.68 -20.55 -2.69
C ASN A 30 0.99 -20.28 -4.04
N ASP A 31 -0.33 -20.41 -4.08
CA ASP A 31 -1.16 -20.17 -5.27
C ASP A 31 -1.61 -18.72 -5.46
N GLY A 32 -1.20 -17.80 -4.54
CA GLY A 32 -1.50 -16.36 -4.61
C GLY A 32 -0.57 -15.60 -5.55
N HIS A 33 -0.65 -14.28 -5.46
CA HIS A 33 0.16 -13.39 -6.30
C HIS A 33 1.58 -13.20 -5.76
N ILE A 34 1.77 -13.25 -4.44
CA ILE A 34 3.06 -13.04 -3.77
C ILE A 34 3.51 -14.32 -3.09
N ASP A 35 4.74 -14.74 -3.39
CA ASP A 35 5.54 -15.66 -2.60
C ASP A 35 7.03 -15.37 -2.83
N LEU A 36 7.92 -15.92 -2.00
CA LEU A 36 9.35 -15.62 -2.06
C LEU A 36 9.99 -16.04 -3.40
N LYS A 37 9.52 -17.13 -4.01
CA LYS A 37 10.03 -17.57 -5.33
C LYS A 37 9.61 -16.61 -6.44
N LYS A 38 8.37 -16.10 -6.41
CA LYS A 38 7.87 -15.08 -7.35
C LYS A 38 8.58 -13.75 -7.14
N MET A 39 8.74 -13.32 -5.87
CA MET A 39 9.47 -12.11 -5.52
C MET A 39 10.92 -12.16 -5.99
N GLN A 40 11.61 -13.29 -5.82
CA GLN A 40 12.98 -13.47 -6.35
C GLN A 40 13.03 -13.32 -7.87
N LYS A 41 12.07 -13.91 -8.60
CA LYS A 41 11.97 -13.75 -10.06
C LYS A 41 11.64 -12.31 -10.47
N GLY A 42 10.86 -11.59 -9.68
CA GLY A 42 10.53 -10.18 -9.89
C GLY A 42 11.64 -9.21 -9.47
N ASP A 43 12.74 -9.69 -8.92
CA ASP A 43 13.87 -8.89 -8.39
C ASP A 43 13.47 -7.92 -7.28
N TYR A 44 12.61 -8.39 -6.37
CA TYR A 44 12.15 -7.59 -5.23
C TYR A 44 13.29 -7.19 -4.30
N LEU A 45 13.28 -5.91 -3.94
CA LEU A 45 14.08 -5.35 -2.86
C LEU A 45 13.28 -5.34 -1.55
N LEU A 46 12.00 -4.93 -1.65
CA LEU A 46 11.14 -4.80 -0.48
C LEU A 46 9.66 -5.01 -0.84
N GLN A 47 8.94 -5.70 0.03
CA GLN A 47 7.48 -5.82 0.01
C GLN A 47 6.90 -5.31 1.33
N ASN A 48 5.86 -4.47 1.24
CA ASN A 48 5.01 -4.19 2.39
C ASN A 48 3.92 -5.25 2.50
N PHE A 49 3.82 -5.86 3.67
CA PHE A 49 2.76 -6.83 3.98
C PHE A 49 1.73 -6.18 4.88
N ALA A 50 0.50 -6.05 4.39
CA ALA A 50 -0.61 -5.48 5.14
C ALA A 50 -1.25 -6.52 6.06
N MET A 51 -1.47 -6.11 7.30
CA MET A 51 -2.34 -6.83 8.23
C MET A 51 -3.72 -6.21 8.08
N PHE A 52 -4.49 -6.69 7.11
CA PHE A 52 -5.81 -6.18 6.79
C PHE A 52 -6.87 -6.69 7.77
N VAL A 53 -7.71 -5.76 8.26
CA VAL A 53 -8.80 -6.07 9.18
C VAL A 53 -10.11 -5.41 8.72
N ASP A 54 -11.02 -6.19 8.14
CA ASP A 54 -12.38 -5.72 7.87
C ASP A 54 -13.17 -5.62 9.16
N LEU A 55 -13.59 -4.40 9.52
CA LEU A 55 -14.34 -4.13 10.76
C LEU A 55 -15.73 -4.75 10.75
N SER A 56 -16.32 -5.01 9.58
CA SER A 56 -17.66 -5.64 9.49
C SER A 56 -17.62 -7.13 9.86
N GLU A 57 -16.47 -7.78 9.63
CA GLU A 57 -16.29 -9.20 9.89
C GLU A 57 -15.55 -9.48 11.21
N ASN A 58 -14.83 -8.48 11.73
CA ASN A 58 -13.95 -8.65 12.89
C ASN A 58 -14.35 -7.71 14.05
N PRO A 59 -15.25 -8.14 14.96
CA PRO A 59 -15.68 -7.34 16.11
C PRO A 59 -14.59 -7.09 17.16
N GLN A 60 -13.44 -7.74 17.03
CA GLN A 60 -12.25 -7.56 17.88
C GLN A 60 -11.04 -7.24 17.01
N PRO A 61 -10.98 -6.01 16.44
CA PRO A 61 -9.95 -5.65 15.44
C PRO A 61 -8.53 -5.73 16.00
N PHE A 62 -8.31 -5.34 17.26
CA PHE A 62 -7.01 -5.49 17.93
C PHE A 62 -6.55 -6.95 17.96
N LEU A 63 -7.44 -7.88 18.33
CA LEU A 63 -7.09 -9.30 18.39
C LEU A 63 -6.73 -9.84 17.01
N LYS A 64 -7.56 -9.54 15.98
CA LYS A 64 -7.31 -10.00 14.60
C LYS A 64 -5.97 -9.46 14.07
N ALA A 65 -5.67 -8.18 14.27
CA ALA A 65 -4.40 -7.59 13.86
C ALA A 65 -3.20 -8.31 14.50
N ASN A 66 -3.26 -8.59 15.82
CA ASN A 66 -2.19 -9.30 16.51
C ASN A 66 -2.05 -10.76 16.05
N GLN A 67 -3.15 -11.43 15.69
CA GLN A 67 -3.09 -12.77 15.10
C GLN A 67 -2.39 -12.75 13.74
N LEU A 68 -2.69 -11.78 12.88
CA LEU A 68 -2.03 -11.60 11.59
C LEU A 68 -0.54 -11.24 11.76
N ILE A 69 -0.18 -10.35 12.69
CA ILE A 69 1.21 -10.02 13.01
C ILE A 69 1.99 -11.27 13.47
N ASN A 70 1.38 -12.09 14.34
CA ASN A 70 2.00 -13.35 14.77
C ASN A 70 2.20 -14.30 13.58
N HIS A 71 1.22 -14.41 12.68
CA HIS A 71 1.34 -15.23 11.48
C HIS A 71 2.41 -14.71 10.52
N TYR A 72 2.49 -13.37 10.33
CA TYR A 72 3.55 -12.72 9.55
C TYR A 72 4.94 -13.11 10.05
N TYR A 73 5.21 -12.98 11.34
CA TYR A 73 6.51 -13.35 11.91
C TYR A 73 6.77 -14.84 11.76
N HIS A 74 5.75 -15.68 12.01
CA HIS A 74 5.89 -17.13 11.82
C HIS A 74 6.31 -17.49 10.40
N GLU A 75 5.78 -16.79 9.37
CA GLU A 75 6.16 -17.02 7.98
C GLU A 75 7.55 -16.45 7.63
N ILE A 76 7.86 -15.23 8.06
CA ILE A 76 9.15 -14.57 7.75
C ILE A 76 10.32 -15.31 8.42
N GLU A 77 10.17 -15.73 9.65
CA GLU A 77 11.23 -16.40 10.43
C GLU A 77 11.60 -17.79 9.91
N LYS A 78 10.78 -18.40 9.05
CA LYS A 78 11.13 -19.66 8.38
C LYS A 78 12.23 -19.52 7.33
N TYR A 79 12.42 -18.31 6.77
CA TYR A 79 13.28 -18.08 5.59
C TYR A 79 14.22 -16.87 5.78
N PRO A 80 15.02 -16.84 6.86
CA PRO A 80 15.82 -15.66 7.22
C PRO A 80 16.96 -15.37 6.23
N GLU A 81 17.29 -16.33 5.37
CA GLU A 81 18.25 -16.19 4.29
C GLU A 81 17.63 -15.54 3.01
N LEU A 82 16.30 -15.49 2.91
CA LEU A 82 15.59 -14.95 1.75
C LEU A 82 14.95 -13.59 2.03
N ILE A 83 14.37 -13.40 3.23
CA ILE A 83 13.63 -12.20 3.60
C ILE A 83 13.80 -11.88 5.08
N LYS A 84 13.83 -10.58 5.42
CA LYS A 84 13.92 -10.12 6.81
C LYS A 84 13.02 -8.92 7.08
N PRO A 85 12.48 -8.77 8.31
CA PRO A 85 11.68 -7.63 8.69
C PRO A 85 12.52 -6.35 8.79
N VAL A 86 11.90 -5.20 8.47
CA VAL A 86 12.48 -3.87 8.54
C VAL A 86 11.94 -3.12 9.75
N PHE A 87 12.83 -2.64 10.60
CA PHE A 87 12.51 -1.80 11.76
C PHE A 87 12.98 -0.36 11.58
N CYS A 88 14.02 -0.12 10.75
CA CYS A 88 14.53 1.19 10.40
C CYS A 88 15.06 1.20 8.96
N TYR A 89 15.36 2.39 8.43
CA TYR A 89 15.86 2.49 7.05
C TYR A 89 17.20 1.77 6.84
N GLN A 90 18.05 1.69 7.89
CA GLN A 90 19.36 1.01 7.77
C GLN A 90 19.20 -0.50 7.50
N ASP A 91 18.15 -1.14 8.05
CA ASP A 91 17.88 -2.56 7.79
C ASP A 91 17.72 -2.85 6.29
N ILE A 92 17.03 -1.94 5.55
CA ILE A 92 16.85 -2.08 4.09
C ILE A 92 18.21 -2.09 3.37
N ILE A 93 19.11 -1.21 3.78
CA ILE A 93 20.46 -1.11 3.19
C ILE A 93 21.27 -2.36 3.51
N ASP A 94 21.22 -2.83 4.74
CA ASP A 94 21.98 -4.01 5.19
C ASP A 94 21.45 -5.29 4.52
N HIS A 95 20.14 -5.44 4.39
CA HIS A 95 19.52 -6.56 3.67
C HIS A 95 19.91 -6.55 2.20
N GLN A 96 19.85 -5.38 1.53
CA GLN A 96 20.24 -5.24 0.14
C GLN A 96 21.70 -5.64 -0.08
N GLN A 97 22.61 -5.22 0.81
CA GLN A 97 24.03 -5.58 0.73
C GLN A 97 24.25 -7.08 0.93
N ALA A 98 23.42 -7.71 1.76
CA ALA A 98 23.45 -9.15 1.99
C ALA A 98 22.75 -9.98 0.89
N GLY A 99 22.08 -9.33 -0.08
CA GLY A 99 21.29 -10.02 -1.10
C GLY A 99 19.98 -10.63 -0.58
N ILE A 100 19.47 -10.10 0.54
CA ILE A 100 18.24 -10.54 1.21
C ILE A 100 17.12 -9.54 0.90
N MET A 101 15.90 -10.02 0.63
CA MET A 101 14.72 -9.18 0.45
C MET A 101 14.28 -8.60 1.80
N SER A 102 13.69 -7.41 1.76
CA SER A 102 13.12 -6.76 2.94
C SER A 102 11.60 -6.94 3.01
N SER A 103 11.05 -7.07 4.21
CA SER A 103 9.61 -7.03 4.47
C SER A 103 9.28 -5.89 5.42
N LEU A 104 8.32 -5.03 5.05
CA LEU A 104 7.80 -3.99 5.92
C LEU A 104 6.44 -4.41 6.44
N LEU A 105 6.29 -4.49 7.76
CA LEU A 105 5.02 -4.79 8.41
C LEU A 105 4.14 -3.54 8.41
N THR A 106 2.93 -3.65 7.85
CA THR A 106 1.95 -2.56 7.80
C THR A 106 0.60 -2.99 8.36
N LEU A 107 -0.21 -2.03 8.79
CA LEU A 107 -1.60 -2.26 9.15
C LEU A 107 -2.52 -1.61 8.10
N GLU A 108 -3.53 -2.34 7.67
CA GLU A 108 -4.63 -1.78 6.90
C GLU A 108 -5.92 -1.89 7.71
N GLU A 109 -6.36 -0.80 8.18
CA GLU A 109 -7.37 -0.41 9.15
C GLU A 109 -6.76 0.08 10.46
N GLY A 110 -6.65 1.42 10.59
CA GLY A 110 -6.09 2.07 11.77
C GLY A 110 -6.91 1.89 13.05
N ALA A 111 -8.20 1.51 12.96
CA ALA A 111 -9.07 1.29 14.13
C ALA A 111 -8.62 0.15 15.05
N VAL A 112 -7.63 -0.64 14.63
CA VAL A 112 -7.03 -1.69 15.46
C VAL A 112 -6.41 -1.17 16.77
N VAL A 113 -6.24 0.16 16.91
CA VAL A 113 -5.82 0.80 18.16
C VAL A 113 -6.97 1.10 19.13
N GLU A 114 -8.23 0.76 18.78
CA GLU A 114 -9.41 0.86 19.65
C GLU A 114 -9.57 2.22 20.35
N ASN A 115 -9.19 3.33 19.68
CA ASN A 115 -9.16 4.70 20.19
C ASN A 115 -8.21 4.93 21.40
N ASP A 116 -7.19 4.09 21.56
CA ASP A 116 -6.13 4.25 22.55
C ASP A 116 -4.77 4.48 21.86
N LEU A 117 -4.24 5.71 21.94
CA LEU A 117 -2.95 6.08 21.34
C LEU A 117 -1.77 5.27 21.90
N SER A 118 -1.86 4.71 23.11
CA SER A 118 -0.80 3.86 23.66
C SER A 118 -0.59 2.59 22.83
N LEU A 119 -1.62 2.12 22.11
CA LEU A 119 -1.54 0.97 21.23
C LEU A 119 -0.74 1.27 19.94
N LEU A 120 -0.58 2.53 19.52
CA LEU A 120 0.36 2.88 18.44
C LEU A 120 1.80 2.53 18.82
N GLU A 121 2.20 2.83 20.06
CA GLU A 121 3.55 2.48 20.55
C GLU A 121 3.71 0.95 20.67
N HIS A 122 2.64 0.22 21.05
CA HIS A 122 2.62 -1.24 21.01
C HIS A 122 2.89 -1.77 19.61
N TYR A 123 2.15 -1.31 18.60
CA TYR A 123 2.36 -1.74 17.22
C TYR A 123 3.73 -1.32 16.66
N TYR A 124 4.22 -0.13 17.02
CA TYR A 124 5.57 0.29 16.66
C TYR A 124 6.63 -0.66 17.21
N ARG A 125 6.51 -1.10 18.48
CA ARG A 125 7.40 -2.10 19.10
C ARG A 125 7.29 -3.47 18.44
N LEU A 126 6.12 -3.84 17.93
CA LEU A 126 5.93 -5.05 17.13
C LEU A 126 6.48 -4.93 15.70
N GLY A 127 7.03 -3.79 15.31
CA GLY A 127 7.65 -3.61 13.99
C GLY A 127 6.76 -2.98 12.93
N VAL A 128 5.55 -2.55 13.26
CA VAL A 128 4.69 -1.80 12.32
C VAL A 128 5.36 -0.48 11.94
N ARG A 129 5.46 -0.21 10.64
CA ARG A 129 6.12 1.00 10.11
C ARG A 129 5.27 1.81 9.13
N MET A 130 4.09 1.33 8.76
CA MET A 130 3.11 2.07 7.99
C MET A 130 1.70 1.68 8.44
N ILE A 131 0.77 2.63 8.45
CA ILE A 131 -0.64 2.36 8.80
C ILE A 131 -1.54 3.12 7.83
N THR A 132 -2.46 2.41 7.18
CA THR A 132 -3.60 2.95 6.44
C THR A 132 -4.67 3.37 7.44
N LEU A 133 -5.06 4.65 7.43
CA LEU A 133 -5.87 5.24 8.49
C LEU A 133 -7.29 4.67 8.56
N THR A 134 -7.89 4.41 7.41
CA THR A 134 -9.21 3.77 7.27
C THR A 134 -9.16 2.80 6.10
N TRP A 135 -9.89 1.71 6.19
CA TRP A 135 -10.33 0.99 4.99
C TRP A 135 -11.67 1.57 4.52
N ASN A 136 -12.68 0.76 4.21
CA ASN A 136 -13.98 1.22 3.70
C ASN A 136 -15.04 1.40 4.80
N HIS A 137 -14.62 1.57 6.06
CA HIS A 137 -15.50 1.83 7.21
C HIS A 137 -15.13 3.12 7.90
N VAL A 138 -16.17 3.87 8.32
CA VAL A 138 -15.97 4.98 9.26
C VAL A 138 -15.47 4.39 10.57
N ASN A 139 -14.40 4.97 11.11
CA ASN A 139 -13.78 4.52 12.35
C ASN A 139 -13.48 5.70 13.29
N GLY A 140 -12.86 5.43 14.43
CA GLY A 140 -12.50 6.46 15.41
C GLY A 140 -11.48 7.49 14.90
N ILE A 141 -10.75 7.20 13.80
CA ILE A 141 -9.73 8.07 13.22
C ILE A 141 -10.34 9.01 12.17
N GLY A 142 -11.23 8.50 11.32
CA GLY A 142 -11.77 9.30 10.21
C GLY A 142 -12.76 8.56 9.33
N HIS A 143 -12.95 9.10 8.15
CA HIS A 143 -13.93 8.67 7.18
C HIS A 143 -13.25 8.23 5.88
N PRO A 144 -13.68 7.12 5.26
CA PRO A 144 -13.20 6.71 3.93
C PRO A 144 -13.96 7.42 2.80
N ASN A 145 -13.43 7.32 1.57
CA ASN A 145 -14.17 7.72 0.37
C ASN A 145 -15.24 6.68 0.01
N LEU A 146 -14.88 5.39 0.06
CA LEU A 146 -15.82 4.31 -0.25
C LEU A 146 -16.38 3.75 1.05
N SER A 147 -17.60 4.15 1.42
CA SER A 147 -18.34 3.55 2.52
C SER A 147 -19.73 3.14 2.05
N ASN A 148 -20.23 2.01 2.53
CA ASN A 148 -21.59 1.53 2.23
C ASN A 148 -21.87 1.38 0.71
N ILE A 149 -20.95 0.79 -0.04
CA ILE A 149 -21.10 0.55 -1.47
C ILE A 149 -22.21 -0.48 -1.68
N SER A 150 -23.31 -0.06 -2.30
CA SER A 150 -24.46 -0.90 -2.63
C SER A 150 -24.68 -1.09 -4.12
N CYS A 151 -24.12 -0.22 -4.95
CA CYS A 151 -24.16 -0.27 -6.40
C CYS A 151 -22.91 0.39 -7.00
N TYR A 152 -22.70 0.19 -8.29
CA TYR A 152 -21.52 0.71 -9.01
C TYR A 152 -21.41 2.24 -8.96
N GLU A 153 -22.54 2.96 -8.99
CA GLU A 153 -22.59 4.41 -8.91
C GLU A 153 -22.05 4.96 -7.60
N ASP A 154 -22.11 4.16 -6.51
CA ASP A 154 -21.57 4.57 -5.22
C ASP A 154 -20.03 4.71 -5.25
N MET A 155 -19.36 4.02 -6.16
CA MET A 155 -17.90 4.12 -6.32
C MET A 155 -17.42 5.52 -6.76
N PHE A 156 -18.34 6.35 -7.28
CA PHE A 156 -18.03 7.72 -7.75
C PHE A 156 -18.39 8.80 -6.74
N LYS A 157 -18.94 8.44 -5.58
CA LYS A 157 -19.33 9.39 -4.53
C LYS A 157 -18.13 9.80 -3.69
N ILE A 158 -17.68 11.03 -3.93
CA ILE A 158 -16.55 11.62 -3.21
C ILE A 158 -17.02 12.11 -1.85
N ASN A 159 -16.27 11.81 -0.79
CA ASN A 159 -16.43 12.40 0.53
C ASN A 159 -15.41 13.54 0.72
N ASP A 160 -15.82 14.76 0.43
CA ASP A 160 -15.01 15.97 0.51
C ASP A 160 -15.29 16.82 1.77
N HIS A 161 -16.11 16.30 2.70
CA HIS A 161 -16.59 17.05 3.89
C HIS A 161 -16.32 16.33 5.23
N ASP A 162 -16.29 15.00 5.29
CA ASP A 162 -16.01 14.25 6.51
C ASP A 162 -14.54 13.81 6.52
N GLY A 163 -13.71 14.48 7.30
CA GLY A 163 -12.27 14.23 7.41
C GLY A 163 -11.89 13.40 8.63
N LEU A 164 -10.75 13.75 9.23
CA LEU A 164 -10.27 13.13 10.46
C LEU A 164 -11.07 13.61 11.68
N THR A 165 -11.28 12.71 12.62
CA THR A 165 -11.85 13.06 13.93
C THR A 165 -10.81 13.80 14.79
N PRO A 166 -11.21 14.41 15.93
CA PRO A 166 -10.24 14.96 16.89
C PRO A 166 -9.22 13.91 17.38
N PHE A 167 -9.61 12.64 17.50
CA PHE A 167 -8.72 11.53 17.80
C PHE A 167 -7.77 11.25 16.63
N GLY A 168 -8.29 11.24 15.39
CA GLY A 168 -7.49 11.06 14.18
C GLY A 168 -6.39 12.10 14.01
N LEU A 169 -6.66 13.36 14.36
CA LEU A 169 -5.64 14.42 14.36
C LEU A 169 -4.52 14.17 15.39
N GLN A 170 -4.83 13.58 16.54
CA GLN A 170 -3.82 13.16 17.51
C GLN A 170 -3.05 11.93 17.03
N TYR A 171 -3.78 10.99 16.40
CA TYR A 171 -3.24 9.76 15.86
C TYR A 171 -2.12 10.01 14.83
N ILE A 172 -2.36 10.86 13.82
CA ILE A 172 -1.36 11.16 12.79
C ILE A 172 -0.13 11.90 13.35
N LYS A 173 -0.30 12.74 14.37
CA LYS A 173 0.83 13.39 15.06
C LYS A 173 1.68 12.37 15.82
N GLU A 174 1.04 11.40 16.45
CA GLU A 174 1.74 10.33 17.16
C GLU A 174 2.47 9.39 16.18
N MET A 175 1.86 9.08 15.02
CA MET A 175 2.55 8.35 13.93
C MET A 175 3.82 9.07 13.49
N GLU A 176 3.77 10.39 13.24
CA GLU A 176 4.97 11.18 12.88
C GLU A 176 6.02 11.16 14.01
N ARG A 177 5.59 11.27 15.29
CA ARG A 177 6.50 11.21 16.44
C ARG A 177 7.22 9.88 16.52
N LEU A 178 6.54 8.78 16.29
CA LEU A 178 7.11 7.43 16.31
C LEU A 178 7.96 7.12 15.07
N GLY A 179 7.69 7.72 13.93
CA GLY A 179 8.31 7.38 12.66
C GLY A 179 7.54 6.27 11.92
N ILE A 180 6.23 6.23 12.10
CA ILE A 180 5.30 5.39 11.33
C ILE A 180 4.84 6.19 10.11
N ILE A 181 4.91 5.60 8.93
CA ILE A 181 4.47 6.21 7.68
C ILE A 181 2.94 6.28 7.67
N ILE A 182 2.40 7.46 7.39
CA ILE A 182 0.95 7.65 7.22
C ILE A 182 0.57 7.25 5.80
N ASP A 183 -0.39 6.35 5.68
CA ASP A 183 -0.98 5.95 4.41
C ASP A 183 -2.42 6.47 4.30
N VAL A 184 -2.68 7.25 3.24
CA VAL A 184 -3.98 7.86 2.96
C VAL A 184 -4.79 7.10 1.92
N SER A 185 -4.38 5.91 1.51
CA SER A 185 -5.21 5.03 0.70
C SER A 185 -6.53 4.78 1.42
N HIS A 186 -7.64 4.73 0.68
CA HIS A 186 -9.03 4.65 1.18
C HIS A 186 -9.59 5.90 1.87
N LEU A 187 -8.74 6.77 2.45
CA LEU A 187 -9.19 7.94 3.20
C LEU A 187 -10.02 8.90 2.32
N SER A 188 -10.99 9.57 2.93
CA SER A 188 -11.79 10.61 2.26
C SER A 188 -10.91 11.76 1.75
N ASP A 189 -11.42 12.51 0.76
CA ASP A 189 -10.71 13.69 0.28
C ASP A 189 -10.53 14.71 1.42
N ALA A 190 -11.54 14.93 2.26
CA ALA A 190 -11.41 15.80 3.43
C ALA A 190 -10.32 15.29 4.39
N GLY A 191 -10.27 13.98 4.67
CA GLY A 191 -9.24 13.38 5.52
C GLY A 191 -7.83 13.50 4.93
N PHE A 192 -7.69 13.38 3.61
CA PHE A 192 -6.41 13.64 2.94
C PHE A 192 -5.91 15.07 3.22
N TYR A 193 -6.79 16.07 3.10
CA TYR A 193 -6.42 17.45 3.39
C TYR A 193 -6.09 17.67 4.86
N ASP A 194 -6.77 16.99 5.79
CA ASP A 194 -6.42 17.03 7.20
C ASP A 194 -5.00 16.49 7.44
N VAL A 195 -4.64 15.35 6.84
CA VAL A 195 -3.27 14.81 6.89
C VAL A 195 -2.28 15.83 6.31
N TYR A 196 -2.57 16.39 5.13
CA TYR A 196 -1.70 17.39 4.50
C TYR A 196 -1.46 18.61 5.37
N HIS A 197 -2.51 19.12 6.04
CA HIS A 197 -2.41 20.34 6.84
C HIS A 197 -1.80 20.12 8.23
N HIS A 198 -1.94 18.93 8.81
CA HIS A 198 -1.55 18.67 10.20
C HIS A 198 -0.27 17.85 10.36
N THR A 199 0.39 17.49 9.26
CA THR A 199 1.67 16.76 9.25
C THR A 199 2.76 17.54 8.53
N THR A 200 4.01 17.15 8.74
CA THR A 200 5.18 17.84 8.18
C THR A 200 6.07 16.92 7.34
N LYS A 201 6.06 15.62 7.63
CA LYS A 201 6.85 14.63 6.91
C LYS A 201 6.14 14.15 5.63
N PRO A 202 6.87 13.53 4.71
CA PRO A 202 6.26 12.80 3.60
C PRO A 202 5.29 11.73 4.11
N PHE A 203 4.18 11.56 3.41
CA PHE A 203 3.21 10.48 3.61
C PHE A 203 2.92 9.81 2.26
N VAL A 204 2.22 8.71 2.25
CA VAL A 204 1.96 7.94 1.02
C VAL A 204 0.47 7.71 0.79
N ALA A 205 0.09 7.48 -0.46
CA ALA A 205 -1.08 6.70 -0.84
C ALA A 205 -0.53 5.36 -1.36
N SER A 206 -0.45 4.36 -0.49
CA SER A 206 0.32 3.13 -0.76
C SER A 206 -0.15 2.40 -2.01
N HIS A 207 -1.47 2.44 -2.29
CA HIS A 207 -2.12 1.76 -3.43
C HIS A 207 -3.32 2.58 -3.93
N SER A 208 -3.04 3.59 -4.79
CA SER A 208 -4.04 4.51 -5.35
C SER A 208 -3.70 4.90 -6.79
N ASN A 209 -4.66 5.49 -7.50
CA ASN A 209 -4.52 5.87 -8.89
C ASN A 209 -4.99 7.33 -9.13
N ALA A 210 -4.90 7.82 -10.37
CA ALA A 210 -5.33 9.17 -10.73
C ALA A 210 -6.84 9.19 -11.08
N ARG A 211 -7.62 9.99 -10.37
CA ARG A 211 -9.08 10.11 -10.56
C ARG A 211 -9.46 10.67 -11.92
N GLN A 212 -8.63 11.51 -12.52
CA GLN A 212 -8.88 12.04 -13.86
C GLN A 212 -8.79 10.97 -14.96
N VAL A 213 -8.04 9.89 -14.71
CA VAL A 213 -7.95 8.75 -15.64
C VAL A 213 -9.08 7.77 -15.40
N CYS A 214 -9.37 7.44 -14.14
CA CYS A 214 -10.49 6.59 -13.74
C CYS A 214 -11.24 7.27 -12.58
N GLY A 215 -12.47 7.72 -12.82
CA GLY A 215 -13.22 8.69 -12.02
C GLY A 215 -13.73 8.22 -10.66
N VAL A 216 -13.35 7.03 -10.19
CA VAL A 216 -13.81 6.50 -8.90
C VAL A 216 -13.28 7.31 -7.72
N ALA A 217 -14.07 7.45 -6.66
CA ALA A 217 -13.72 8.22 -5.48
C ALA A 217 -12.48 7.68 -4.74
N ARG A 218 -12.18 6.38 -4.89
CA ARG A 218 -10.97 5.72 -4.34
C ARG A 218 -9.66 6.28 -4.89
N ASN A 219 -9.70 6.86 -6.09
CA ASN A 219 -8.56 7.46 -6.75
C ASN A 219 -8.35 8.91 -6.29
N MET A 220 -7.11 9.39 -6.37
CA MET A 220 -6.72 10.73 -5.96
C MET A 220 -7.05 11.79 -7.01
N SER A 221 -7.59 12.93 -6.58
CA SER A 221 -7.76 14.10 -7.44
C SER A 221 -6.41 14.72 -7.83
N ASP A 222 -6.41 15.53 -8.89
CA ASP A 222 -5.20 16.23 -9.35
C ASP A 222 -4.57 17.10 -8.24
N ASP A 223 -5.41 17.84 -7.49
CA ASP A 223 -4.92 18.66 -6.38
C ASP A 223 -4.32 17.83 -5.26
N MET A 224 -4.92 16.68 -4.92
CA MET A 224 -4.35 15.75 -3.95
C MET A 224 -2.99 15.20 -4.41
N ILE A 225 -2.86 14.81 -5.68
CA ILE A 225 -1.59 14.33 -6.25
C ILE A 225 -0.52 15.42 -6.20
N LEU A 226 -0.86 16.67 -6.57
CA LEU A 226 0.06 17.81 -6.49
C LEU A 226 0.51 18.10 -5.06
N LYS A 227 -0.41 18.03 -4.09
CA LYS A 227 -0.10 18.21 -2.66
C LYS A 227 0.76 17.08 -2.10
N LEU A 228 0.44 15.83 -2.45
CA LEU A 228 1.26 14.68 -2.08
C LEU A 228 2.70 14.85 -2.61
N ALA A 229 2.84 15.19 -3.89
CA ALA A 229 4.13 15.45 -4.52
C ALA A 229 4.89 16.60 -3.84
N SER A 230 4.20 17.72 -3.54
CA SER A 230 4.81 18.87 -2.86
C SER A 230 5.34 18.56 -1.46
N ARG A 231 4.74 17.56 -0.77
CA ARG A 231 5.18 17.06 0.52
C ARG A 231 6.32 16.02 0.40
N GLY A 232 6.72 15.68 -0.83
CA GLY A 232 7.68 14.61 -1.10
C GLY A 232 7.11 13.21 -0.89
N GLY A 233 5.79 13.07 -0.91
CA GLY A 233 5.09 11.80 -0.81
C GLY A 233 5.10 10.98 -2.10
N VAL A 234 4.50 9.79 -2.05
CA VAL A 234 4.44 8.85 -3.17
C VAL A 234 3.06 8.21 -3.24
N MET A 235 2.50 8.13 -4.44
CA MET A 235 1.31 7.35 -4.78
C MET A 235 1.77 6.05 -5.45
N GLY A 236 1.47 4.90 -4.84
CA GLY A 236 1.67 3.58 -5.41
C GLY A 236 0.54 3.23 -6.37
N ILE A 237 0.86 2.88 -7.59
CA ILE A 237 -0.13 2.47 -8.59
C ILE A 237 -0.79 1.17 -8.15
N ASN A 238 -2.09 1.22 -7.94
CA ASN A 238 -2.94 0.08 -7.60
C ASN A 238 -3.31 -0.69 -8.87
N PHE A 239 -3.29 -2.02 -8.80
CA PHE A 239 -3.55 -2.89 -9.96
C PHE A 239 -5.00 -3.39 -10.05
N CYS A 240 -5.89 -2.97 -9.16
CA CYS A 240 -7.31 -3.30 -9.26
C CYS A 240 -7.93 -2.70 -10.53
N SER A 241 -8.54 -3.55 -11.35
CA SER A 241 -9.16 -3.13 -12.62
C SER A 241 -10.19 -2.02 -12.45
N ASP A 242 -10.95 -2.04 -11.35
CA ASP A 242 -12.02 -1.07 -11.08
C ASP A 242 -11.47 0.34 -10.76
N PHE A 243 -10.17 0.44 -10.42
CA PHE A 243 -9.49 1.71 -10.15
C PHE A 243 -8.59 2.16 -11.31
N LEU A 244 -8.39 1.30 -12.32
CA LEU A 244 -7.58 1.60 -13.49
C LEU A 244 -8.41 2.15 -14.66
N THR A 245 -9.64 1.64 -14.86
CA THR A 245 -10.47 2.06 -16.00
C THR A 245 -11.95 1.96 -15.68
N THR A 246 -12.73 2.89 -16.25
CA THR A 246 -14.19 2.85 -16.28
C THR A 246 -14.72 2.30 -17.60
N GLU A 247 -13.86 1.92 -18.56
CA GLU A 247 -14.26 1.37 -19.85
C GLU A 247 -14.71 -0.08 -19.71
N GLY A 248 -16.01 -0.27 -19.58
CA GLY A 248 -16.65 -1.58 -19.55
C GLY A 248 -16.51 -2.30 -18.20
N THR A 249 -17.13 -3.47 -18.13
CA THR A 249 -16.97 -4.39 -16.99
C THR A 249 -15.63 -5.13 -17.10
N HIS A 250 -14.52 -4.40 -17.06
CA HIS A 250 -13.21 -5.01 -17.17
C HIS A 250 -12.86 -5.72 -15.85
N GLN A 251 -13.05 -7.01 -15.84
CA GLN A 251 -12.56 -7.89 -14.77
C GLN A 251 -11.04 -8.12 -14.88
N THR A 252 -10.39 -7.51 -15.86
CA THR A 252 -8.96 -7.72 -16.13
C THR A 252 -8.19 -6.41 -16.02
N SER A 253 -7.18 -6.41 -15.19
CA SER A 253 -6.18 -5.35 -15.06
C SER A 253 -5.13 -5.50 -16.16
N TYR A 254 -5.00 -4.50 -17.02
CA TYR A 254 -4.01 -4.49 -18.08
C TYR A 254 -2.84 -3.57 -17.75
N VAL A 255 -1.65 -3.97 -18.14
CA VAL A 255 -0.43 -3.15 -17.94
C VAL A 255 -0.53 -1.80 -18.65
N LYS A 256 -1.17 -1.73 -19.81
CA LYS A 256 -1.41 -0.47 -20.54
C LYS A 256 -2.19 0.57 -19.69
N ASP A 257 -3.14 0.11 -18.87
CA ASP A 257 -3.95 1.00 -18.03
C ASP A 257 -3.10 1.53 -16.85
N MET A 258 -2.23 0.69 -16.27
CA MET A 258 -1.24 1.13 -15.29
C MET A 258 -0.30 2.21 -15.86
N VAL A 259 0.21 1.97 -17.09
CA VAL A 259 1.06 2.93 -17.82
C VAL A 259 0.33 4.26 -18.04
N GLN A 260 -0.97 4.25 -18.35
CA GLN A 260 -1.76 5.45 -18.52
C GLN A 260 -1.80 6.31 -17.24
N HIS A 261 -2.03 5.70 -16.06
CA HIS A 261 -1.99 6.40 -14.78
C HIS A 261 -0.59 6.95 -14.47
N ILE A 262 0.45 6.18 -14.75
CA ILE A 262 1.85 6.60 -14.56
C ILE A 262 2.17 7.82 -15.42
N LEU A 263 1.85 7.79 -16.72
CA LEU A 263 2.10 8.89 -17.65
C LEU A 263 1.30 10.14 -17.26
N TYR A 264 0.02 9.97 -16.90
CA TYR A 264 -0.81 11.06 -16.43
C TYR A 264 -0.20 11.74 -15.20
N THR A 265 0.14 10.96 -14.17
CA THR A 265 0.71 11.46 -12.91
C THR A 265 2.07 12.12 -13.14
N LYS A 266 2.92 11.52 -13.98
CA LYS A 266 4.22 12.11 -14.39
C LYS A 266 4.01 13.49 -15.02
N ASN A 267 3.05 13.62 -15.94
CA ASN A 267 2.78 14.89 -16.63
C ASN A 267 2.20 15.95 -15.68
N LEU A 268 1.40 15.55 -14.70
CA LEU A 268 0.77 16.42 -13.73
C LEU A 268 1.73 16.91 -12.64
N ALA A 269 2.44 16.00 -12.00
CA ALA A 269 3.17 16.26 -10.75
C ALA A 269 4.64 15.86 -10.79
N GLY A 270 5.13 15.32 -11.91
CA GLY A 270 6.49 14.82 -12.07
C GLY A 270 6.65 13.36 -11.65
N ILE A 271 7.81 12.81 -11.95
CA ILE A 271 8.11 11.39 -11.77
C ILE A 271 8.34 11.00 -10.30
N ASP A 272 8.70 11.97 -9.44
CA ASP A 272 9.18 11.71 -8.08
C ASP A 272 8.07 11.33 -7.08
N CYS A 273 6.79 11.46 -7.46
CA CYS A 273 5.65 11.08 -6.61
C CYS A 273 4.98 9.75 -7.00
N ILE A 274 5.59 8.97 -7.89
CA ILE A 274 5.02 7.70 -8.38
C ILE A 274 5.79 6.52 -7.79
N GLY A 275 5.07 5.51 -7.33
CA GLY A 275 5.59 4.23 -6.87
C GLY A 275 4.72 3.07 -7.31
N LEU A 276 4.95 1.90 -6.74
CA LEU A 276 4.18 0.69 -6.96
C LEU A 276 3.45 0.31 -5.67
N GLY A 277 2.20 -0.11 -5.80
CA GLY A 277 1.36 -0.58 -4.71
C GLY A 277 0.32 -1.52 -5.29
N SER A 278 0.74 -2.75 -5.56
CA SER A 278 0.03 -3.69 -6.44
C SER A 278 -1.35 -4.08 -5.94
N ASP A 279 -1.51 -4.12 -4.63
CA ASP A 279 -2.71 -4.67 -3.98
C ASP A 279 -2.89 -6.17 -4.29
N PHE A 280 -1.75 -6.86 -4.52
CA PHE A 280 -1.70 -8.29 -4.75
C PHE A 280 -2.30 -9.06 -3.57
N ASP A 281 -3.06 -10.10 -3.87
CA ASP A 281 -3.81 -10.94 -2.95
C ASP A 281 -4.99 -10.22 -2.25
N GLY A 282 -5.17 -8.88 -2.39
CA GLY A 282 -6.30 -8.10 -1.91
C GLY A 282 -7.36 -7.80 -2.98
N ILE A 283 -7.08 -8.06 -4.26
CA ILE A 283 -7.97 -7.72 -5.38
C ILE A 283 -8.52 -8.94 -6.10
N GLY A 284 -9.79 -8.84 -6.52
CA GLY A 284 -10.47 -9.89 -7.30
C GLY A 284 -10.25 -9.81 -8.82
N SER A 285 -9.48 -8.85 -9.30
CA SER A 285 -9.22 -8.64 -10.72
C SER A 285 -8.39 -9.78 -11.31
N LYS A 286 -8.73 -10.18 -12.55
CA LYS A 286 -7.77 -10.95 -13.35
C LYS A 286 -6.59 -10.03 -13.72
N LEU A 287 -5.39 -10.53 -13.65
CA LEU A 287 -4.21 -9.75 -13.94
C LEU A 287 -3.53 -10.21 -15.22
N GLU A 288 -3.25 -9.29 -16.16
CA GLU A 288 -2.35 -9.53 -17.28
C GLU A 288 -0.95 -9.85 -16.76
N MET A 289 -0.45 -9.06 -15.84
CA MET A 289 0.76 -9.32 -15.04
C MET A 289 0.39 -10.21 -13.84
N LYS A 290 0.37 -11.51 -14.05
CA LYS A 290 -0.27 -12.53 -13.20
C LYS A 290 0.12 -12.52 -11.73
N ASP A 291 1.35 -12.15 -11.40
CA ASP A 291 1.92 -12.22 -10.05
C ASP A 291 3.21 -11.40 -9.95
N ALA A 292 3.84 -11.41 -8.79
CA ALA A 292 5.07 -10.68 -8.47
C ALA A 292 6.26 -10.98 -9.40
N SER A 293 6.25 -12.08 -10.13
CA SER A 293 7.31 -12.39 -11.11
C SER A 293 7.19 -11.60 -12.42
N GLY A 294 6.06 -10.89 -12.63
CA GLY A 294 5.69 -10.29 -13.91
C GLY A 294 6.16 -8.85 -14.13
N TYR A 295 6.85 -8.20 -13.19
CA TYR A 295 7.24 -6.78 -13.28
C TYR A 295 8.06 -6.40 -14.51
N GLN A 296 8.71 -7.37 -15.16
CA GLN A 296 9.39 -7.13 -16.43
C GLN A 296 8.42 -6.65 -17.51
N MET A 297 7.16 -7.11 -17.50
CA MET A 297 6.12 -6.66 -18.43
C MET A 297 5.82 -5.17 -18.27
N LEU A 298 5.68 -4.69 -17.02
CA LEU A 298 5.49 -3.26 -16.74
C LEU A 298 6.73 -2.44 -17.13
N TYR A 299 7.92 -2.95 -16.84
CA TYR A 299 9.18 -2.31 -17.25
C TYR A 299 9.24 -2.11 -18.78
N ASP A 300 8.98 -3.16 -19.55
CA ASP A 300 9.04 -3.11 -21.02
C ASP A 300 7.98 -2.13 -21.56
N ALA A 301 6.77 -2.14 -21.03
CA ALA A 301 5.71 -1.20 -21.42
C ALA A 301 6.06 0.27 -21.10
N LEU A 302 6.77 0.54 -20.00
CA LEU A 302 7.22 1.89 -19.66
C LEU A 302 8.36 2.35 -20.59
N ILE A 303 9.27 1.45 -20.99
CA ILE A 303 10.28 1.75 -22.03
C ILE A 303 9.61 2.07 -23.36
N GLU A 304 8.63 1.28 -23.79
CA GLU A 304 7.85 1.53 -25.01
C GLU A 304 7.09 2.86 -24.95
N ALA A 305 6.61 3.25 -23.77
CA ALA A 305 5.98 4.54 -23.52
C ALA A 305 6.97 5.72 -23.47
N GLY A 306 8.28 5.48 -23.63
CA GLY A 306 9.31 6.51 -23.76
C GLY A 306 9.91 6.98 -22.42
N LEU A 307 9.72 6.24 -21.31
CA LEU A 307 10.41 6.55 -20.06
C LEU A 307 11.87 6.13 -20.12
N SER A 308 12.74 6.94 -19.52
CA SER A 308 14.13 6.58 -19.33
C SER A 308 14.29 5.53 -18.22
N ILE A 309 15.38 4.79 -18.25
CA ILE A 309 15.72 3.81 -17.19
C ILE A 309 15.74 4.48 -15.82
N GLU A 310 16.28 5.70 -15.72
CA GLU A 310 16.31 6.46 -14.45
C GLU A 310 14.91 6.80 -13.94
N GLU A 311 13.98 7.15 -14.81
CA GLU A 311 12.58 7.41 -14.43
C GLU A 311 11.89 6.12 -13.96
N ILE A 312 12.15 5.00 -14.63
CA ILE A 312 11.61 3.70 -14.21
C ILE A 312 12.18 3.26 -12.86
N GLU A 313 13.48 3.45 -12.62
CA GLU A 313 14.08 3.19 -11.31
C GLU A 313 13.43 4.02 -10.19
N LYS A 314 13.05 5.27 -10.46
CA LYS A 314 12.33 6.12 -9.52
C LYS A 314 10.98 5.50 -9.17
N ILE A 315 10.18 5.10 -10.15
CA ILE A 315 8.88 4.46 -9.97
C ILE A 315 9.02 3.14 -9.20
N PHE A 316 9.96 2.31 -9.62
CA PHE A 316 10.06 0.93 -9.14
C PHE A 316 10.58 0.84 -7.71
N TYR A 317 11.45 1.74 -7.26
CA TYR A 317 11.99 1.65 -5.90
C TYR A 317 12.51 2.96 -5.29
N LYS A 318 13.15 3.87 -6.07
CA LYS A 318 13.87 5.00 -5.47
C LYS A 318 12.96 5.99 -4.76
N ASN A 319 11.77 6.27 -5.31
CA ASN A 319 10.82 7.21 -4.71
C ASN A 319 10.30 6.73 -3.36
N VAL A 320 9.94 5.45 -3.27
CA VAL A 320 9.48 4.83 -2.04
C VAL A 320 10.59 4.82 -1.00
N LEU A 321 11.81 4.39 -1.39
CA LEU A 321 12.97 4.40 -0.48
C LEU A 321 13.31 5.80 0.04
N ARG A 322 13.09 6.85 -0.76
CA ARG A 322 13.26 8.25 -0.34
C ARG A 322 12.30 8.61 0.80
N VAL A 323 11.02 8.20 0.69
CA VAL A 323 10.03 8.41 1.75
C VAL A 323 10.43 7.62 3.00
N TYR A 324 10.80 6.35 2.85
CA TYR A 324 11.19 5.51 4.00
C TYR A 324 12.40 6.09 4.73
N LYS A 325 13.40 6.56 4.00
CA LYS A 325 14.57 7.25 4.58
C LYS A 325 14.19 8.53 5.36
N ALA A 326 13.17 9.24 4.92
CA ALA A 326 12.74 10.49 5.56
C ALA A 326 11.89 10.25 6.82
N VAL A 327 11.20 9.10 6.92
CA VAL A 327 10.20 8.85 7.97
C VAL A 327 10.67 7.81 8.98
N LEU A 328 11.20 6.66 8.52
CA LEU A 328 11.62 5.57 9.42
C LEU A 328 12.82 6.00 10.31
N LYS A 329 12.73 5.64 11.58
CA LYS A 329 13.74 5.97 12.61
C LYS A 329 14.56 4.75 12.99
#